data_5756e7aaf8a8bf9d1e042c2180da6cea
#
_entry.id   5756e7aaf8a8bf9d1e042c2180da6cea
#
_cell.length_a   1.000
_cell.length_b   1.000
_cell.length_c   1.000
_cell.angle_alpha   90.00
_cell.angle_beta   90.00
_cell.angle_gamma   90.00
#
_symmetry.space_group_name_H-M   'P 1'
#
loop_
_entity.id
_entity.type
_entity.pdbx_description
1 polymer ?
#
loop_
_entity_poly.entity_id
_entity_poly.type
_entity_poly.pdbx_seq_one_letter_code
_entity_poly.pdbx_strand_id
1 'polypeptide(L)'
;MIVRPYYLDILKTYRDVPLVKILAGIRRCGKSTILDMLKDDLLGSGIAADHVIHLRYTSEELDEGMTAKQMYRDIKEKMTDGERYYLLLDEVQEVDGWEKAVNSLLEDANTDIYVTGSNSKLMSSEISTYLTGRYISIPVFTLSFAEYLEFKKDSGRTPKELLNEYIRMGGFPIVALGNFDERSSYQIVEGIYNSVITSDITKRHNITNFDLFNRVVKYVVENVGKTFSANAIVKFMKGEGRSLSVEAVYNYLEWLEKAFVIYRCQRYDMQGKTVLKTQEKFYLADASLKYCMMGFNPKSVAAMLENIVYFELRRKGYDVYIGKNATKEIDFVAVRRDERIYVQVCRNLPEESDREVANLLEIKDHYPKYAVTLDELAAGNINGVKIVHLADFLLNRDY
;
A
#
# COMPACT_ATOMS: atom_id res chain seq x y z
N MET A 1 6.74 11.28 18.98
CA MET A 1 6.24 10.73 17.68
C MET A 1 7.33 9.86 17.08
N ILE A 2 7.01 8.65 16.55
CA ILE A 2 8.02 7.81 15.90
C ILE A 2 8.10 8.24 14.43
N VAL A 3 9.31 8.61 14.01
CA VAL A 3 9.56 9.17 12.67
C VAL A 3 9.58 8.05 11.63
N ARG A 4 9.04 8.32 10.42
CA ARG A 4 9.16 7.49 9.22
C ARG A 4 10.08 8.19 8.20
N PRO A 5 11.42 8.04 8.34
CA PRO A 5 12.42 8.83 7.61
C PRO A 5 12.24 8.76 6.10
N TYR A 6 11.93 7.58 5.57
CA TYR A 6 11.75 7.34 4.13
C TYR A 6 10.79 8.34 3.47
N TYR A 7 9.61 8.55 4.08
CA TYR A 7 8.63 9.50 3.53
C TYR A 7 9.07 10.94 3.68
N LEU A 8 9.67 11.27 4.81
CA LEU A 8 10.17 12.62 5.06
C LEU A 8 11.28 13.01 4.07
N ASP A 9 12.20 12.08 3.78
CA ASP A 9 13.28 12.29 2.82
C ASP A 9 12.75 12.49 1.39
N ILE A 10 11.73 11.72 0.99
CA ILE A 10 11.05 11.92 -0.30
C ILE A 10 10.41 13.32 -0.33
N LEU A 11 9.68 13.73 0.70
CA LEU A 11 9.02 15.03 0.75
C LEU A 11 10.04 16.17 0.70
N LYS A 12 11.18 16.02 1.38
CA LYS A 12 12.29 16.98 1.32
C LYS A 12 12.91 17.11 -0.07
N THR A 13 13.03 16.00 -0.81
CA THR A 13 13.55 16.00 -2.19
C THR A 13 12.69 16.87 -3.11
N TYR A 14 11.38 16.92 -2.85
CA TYR A 14 10.44 17.70 -3.67
C TYR A 14 10.00 19.03 -3.01
N ARG A 15 10.60 19.42 -1.88
CA ARG A 15 10.35 20.72 -1.24
C ARG A 15 10.69 21.85 -2.22
N ASP A 16 9.84 22.86 -2.26
CA ASP A 16 9.99 24.07 -3.09
C ASP A 16 9.94 23.82 -4.60
N VAL A 17 9.67 22.59 -5.03
CA VAL A 17 9.40 22.27 -6.43
C VAL A 17 7.93 22.57 -6.74
N PRO A 18 7.59 23.23 -7.86
CA PRO A 18 6.22 23.63 -8.21
C PRO A 18 5.38 22.41 -8.65
N LEU A 19 5.25 21.44 -7.76
CA LEU A 19 4.48 20.21 -7.90
C LEU A 19 3.62 20.00 -6.65
N VAL A 20 2.42 19.48 -6.81
CA VAL A 20 1.60 18.99 -5.70
C VAL A 20 2.11 17.62 -5.25
N LYS A 21 2.45 17.46 -3.97
CA LYS A 21 2.90 16.20 -3.38
C LYS A 21 1.68 15.47 -2.80
N ILE A 22 1.32 14.35 -3.42
CA ILE A 22 0.12 13.58 -3.07
C ILE A 22 0.52 12.33 -2.30
N LEU A 23 0.18 12.26 -1.01
CA LEU A 23 0.35 11.06 -0.19
C LEU A 23 -0.97 10.27 -0.20
N ALA A 24 -0.97 9.11 -0.81
CA ALA A 24 -2.16 8.27 -0.93
C ALA A 24 -1.91 6.85 -0.40
N GLY A 25 -2.90 6.29 0.29
CA GLY A 25 -2.80 4.97 0.89
C GLY A 25 -4.00 4.65 1.78
N ILE A 26 -4.09 3.41 2.23
CA ILE A 26 -5.21 2.93 3.06
C ILE A 26 -5.42 3.81 4.31
N ARG A 27 -6.66 3.91 4.80
CA ARG A 27 -6.93 4.57 6.09
C ARG A 27 -6.04 4.03 7.19
N ARG A 28 -5.60 4.92 8.11
CA ARG A 28 -4.76 4.57 9.28
C ARG A 28 -3.36 4.04 8.95
N CYS A 29 -2.87 4.16 7.72
CA CYS A 29 -1.47 3.83 7.40
C CYS A 29 -0.45 4.90 7.82
N GLY A 30 -0.91 6.06 8.34
CA GLY A 30 -0.06 7.11 8.92
C GLY A 30 0.15 8.34 8.04
N LYS A 31 -0.69 8.61 7.03
CA LYS A 31 -0.58 9.79 6.13
C LYS A 31 -0.59 11.11 6.90
N SER A 32 -1.61 11.33 7.74
CA SER A 32 -1.73 12.55 8.57
C SER A 32 -0.51 12.75 9.48
N THR A 33 -0.01 11.66 10.07
CA THR A 33 1.20 11.70 10.90
C THR A 33 2.43 12.09 10.10
N ILE A 34 2.54 11.69 8.82
CA ILE A 34 3.63 12.13 7.94
C ILE A 34 3.53 13.63 7.66
N LEU A 35 2.32 14.19 7.49
CA LEU A 35 2.17 15.65 7.40
C LEU A 35 2.54 16.35 8.71
N ASP A 36 2.17 15.80 9.87
CA ASP A 36 2.59 16.35 11.17
C ASP A 36 4.14 16.36 11.30
N MET A 37 4.81 15.27 10.87
CA MET A 37 6.29 15.19 10.84
C MET A 37 6.89 16.23 9.90
N LEU A 38 6.29 16.42 8.73
CA LEU A 38 6.73 17.45 7.78
C LEU A 38 6.56 18.86 8.36
N LYS A 39 5.42 19.12 9.05
CA LYS A 39 5.21 20.37 9.77
C LYS A 39 6.32 20.63 10.78
N ASP A 40 6.63 19.65 11.61
CA ASP A 40 7.69 19.76 12.63
C ASP A 40 9.07 20.03 11.96
N ASP A 41 9.35 19.38 10.82
CA ASP A 41 10.58 19.58 10.05
C ASP A 41 10.66 20.98 9.44
N LEU A 42 9.56 21.49 8.88
CA LEU A 42 9.48 22.87 8.33
C LEU A 42 9.75 23.91 9.42
N LEU A 43 9.07 23.81 10.56
CA LEU A 43 9.29 24.70 11.70
C LEU A 43 10.71 24.59 12.25
N GLY A 44 11.24 23.36 12.36
CA GLY A 44 12.63 23.11 12.76
C GLY A 44 13.68 23.65 11.78
N SER A 45 13.30 23.83 10.51
CA SER A 45 14.14 24.46 9.48
C SER A 45 14.08 25.98 9.47
N GLY A 46 13.34 26.59 10.41
CA GLY A 46 13.21 28.04 10.55
C GLY A 46 12.08 28.69 9.76
N ILE A 47 11.18 27.89 9.16
CA ILE A 47 9.96 28.43 8.52
C ILE A 47 9.04 28.98 9.61
N ALA A 48 8.51 30.18 9.43
CA ALA A 48 7.60 30.81 10.38
C ALA A 48 6.29 30.02 10.49
N ALA A 49 5.72 29.92 11.69
CA ALA A 49 4.57 29.07 11.95
C ALA A 49 3.30 29.51 11.19
N ASP A 50 3.14 30.81 10.94
CA ASP A 50 2.06 31.40 10.16
C ASP A 50 2.18 31.12 8.64
N HIS A 51 3.36 30.73 8.17
CA HIS A 51 3.60 30.29 6.79
C HIS A 51 3.39 28.78 6.59
N VAL A 52 3.03 28.02 7.63
CA VAL A 52 2.68 26.60 7.55
C VAL A 52 1.19 26.43 7.83
N ILE A 53 0.39 26.38 6.78
CA ILE A 53 -1.07 26.19 6.86
C ILE A 53 -1.38 24.71 6.84
N HIS A 54 -1.82 24.15 7.98
CA HIS A 54 -2.21 22.76 8.11
C HIS A 54 -3.71 22.66 8.34
N LEU A 55 -4.43 22.13 7.35
CA LEU A 55 -5.89 21.94 7.38
C LEU A 55 -6.24 20.47 7.26
N ARG A 56 -7.20 20.01 8.08
CA ARG A 56 -7.73 18.66 8.05
C ARG A 56 -9.19 18.70 7.59
N TYR A 57 -9.46 18.08 6.45
CA TYR A 57 -10.80 18.00 5.88
C TYR A 57 -11.49 16.70 6.33
N THR A 58 -11.74 16.60 7.65
CA THR A 58 -12.51 15.48 8.20
C THR A 58 -13.99 15.83 8.22
N SER A 59 -14.87 14.84 8.15
CA SER A 59 -16.33 15.04 8.09
C SER A 59 -16.94 15.78 9.29
N GLU A 60 -16.22 15.90 10.41
CA GLU A 60 -16.69 16.59 11.63
C GLU A 60 -16.29 18.08 11.65
N GLU A 61 -15.27 18.47 10.87
CA GLU A 61 -14.76 19.84 10.79
C GLU A 61 -15.26 20.58 9.52
N LEU A 62 -15.86 19.83 8.59
CA LEU A 62 -16.43 20.41 7.37
C LEU A 62 -17.85 20.85 7.61
N ASP A 63 -18.16 22.10 7.29
CA ASP A 63 -19.53 22.50 6.99
C ASP A 63 -20.05 21.60 5.87
N GLU A 64 -21.23 21.01 6.05
CA GLU A 64 -21.85 20.18 5.02
C GLU A 64 -21.85 20.92 3.67
N GLY A 65 -21.05 20.44 2.73
CA GLY A 65 -20.97 20.97 1.37
C GLY A 65 -19.85 21.99 1.12
N MET A 66 -18.73 21.92 1.83
CA MET A 66 -17.55 22.72 1.49
C MET A 66 -17.17 22.55 0.01
N THR A 67 -17.09 23.66 -0.70
CA THR A 67 -16.75 23.68 -2.13
C THR A 67 -15.29 24.05 -2.35
N ALA A 68 -14.74 23.70 -3.53
CA ALA A 68 -13.41 24.13 -3.96
C ALA A 68 -13.21 25.65 -3.85
N LYS A 69 -14.26 26.43 -4.13
CA LYS A 69 -14.19 27.91 -4.04
C LYS A 69 -14.07 28.41 -2.61
N GLN A 70 -14.73 27.76 -1.65
CA GLN A 70 -14.59 28.06 -0.23
C GLN A 70 -13.19 27.68 0.24
N MET A 71 -12.74 26.44 -0.04
CA MET A 71 -11.39 25.98 0.26
C MET A 71 -10.31 26.97 -0.24
N TYR A 72 -10.41 27.44 -1.49
CA TYR A 72 -9.48 28.41 -2.05
C TYR A 72 -9.50 29.73 -1.26
N ARG A 73 -10.69 30.30 -0.94
CA ARG A 73 -10.80 31.53 -0.19
C ARG A 73 -10.22 31.42 1.21
N ASP A 74 -10.61 30.37 1.94
CA ASP A 74 -10.19 30.14 3.33
C ASP A 74 -8.67 30.04 3.44
N ILE A 75 -8.03 29.42 2.45
CA ILE A 75 -6.57 29.34 2.39
C ILE A 75 -5.98 30.72 2.04
N LYS A 76 -6.54 31.42 1.05
CA LYS A 76 -6.04 32.77 0.65
C LYS A 76 -6.18 33.79 1.76
N GLU A 77 -7.23 33.75 2.57
CA GLU A 77 -7.41 34.63 3.73
C GLU A 77 -6.35 34.43 4.82
N LYS A 78 -5.79 33.22 4.92
CA LYS A 78 -4.69 32.91 5.85
C LYS A 78 -3.31 33.35 5.32
N MET A 79 -3.20 33.63 4.03
CA MET A 79 -1.96 34.11 3.38
C MET A 79 -1.92 35.62 3.42
N THR A 80 -1.23 36.18 4.42
CA THR A 80 -1.27 37.64 4.73
C THR A 80 -0.20 38.45 4.06
N ASP A 81 0.81 37.83 3.48
CA ASP A 81 1.94 38.47 2.77
C ASP A 81 2.27 37.78 1.44
N GLY A 82 3.34 38.21 0.77
CA GLY A 82 3.80 37.66 -0.49
C GLY A 82 4.85 36.57 -0.36
N GLU A 83 5.15 36.13 0.86
CA GLU A 83 6.14 35.12 1.13
C GLU A 83 5.64 33.69 0.77
N ARG A 84 6.51 32.71 0.91
CA ARG A 84 6.17 31.34 0.56
C ARG A 84 5.41 30.64 1.67
N TYR A 85 4.26 30.05 1.32
CA TYR A 85 3.42 29.26 2.21
C TYR A 85 3.50 27.77 1.93
N TYR A 86 3.56 26.95 2.98
CA TYR A 86 3.52 25.49 2.93
C TYR A 86 2.12 25.02 3.31
N LEU A 87 1.41 24.44 2.35
CA LEU A 87 0.03 24.01 2.53
C LEU A 87 0.01 22.50 2.79
N LEU A 88 -0.38 22.09 3.99
CA LEU A 88 -0.53 20.71 4.41
C LEU A 88 -2.03 20.41 4.50
N LEU A 89 -2.59 19.76 3.47
CA LEU A 89 -4.02 19.56 3.29
C LEU A 89 -4.37 18.10 3.46
N ASP A 90 -4.95 17.74 4.61
CA ASP A 90 -5.21 16.35 4.99
C ASP A 90 -6.62 15.92 4.58
N GLU A 91 -6.75 14.71 3.97
CA GLU A 91 -8.00 14.09 3.47
C GLU A 91 -8.78 14.99 2.48
N VAL A 92 -8.07 15.61 1.51
CA VAL A 92 -8.63 16.58 0.55
C VAL A 92 -9.80 16.04 -0.28
N GLN A 93 -9.92 14.71 -0.45
CA GLN A 93 -11.01 14.08 -1.20
C GLN A 93 -12.39 14.28 -0.55
N GLU A 94 -12.47 14.79 0.65
CA GLU A 94 -13.73 15.16 1.30
C GLU A 94 -14.27 16.51 0.79
N VAL A 95 -13.45 17.33 0.10
CA VAL A 95 -13.87 18.59 -0.55
C VAL A 95 -14.18 18.33 -2.02
N ASP A 96 -15.39 18.65 -2.44
CA ASP A 96 -15.80 18.43 -3.83
C ASP A 96 -15.08 19.39 -4.79
N GLY A 97 -14.40 18.83 -5.80
CA GLY A 97 -13.62 19.61 -6.78
C GLY A 97 -12.33 20.23 -6.21
N TRP A 98 -11.78 19.71 -5.11
CA TRP A 98 -10.55 20.17 -4.46
C TRP A 98 -9.40 20.38 -5.44
N GLU A 99 -9.32 19.60 -6.52
CA GLU A 99 -8.27 19.67 -7.53
C GLU A 99 -8.19 21.07 -8.18
N LYS A 100 -9.35 21.71 -8.38
CA LYS A 100 -9.43 23.06 -8.95
C LYS A 100 -8.88 24.10 -7.98
N ALA A 101 -9.21 23.97 -6.69
CA ALA A 101 -8.68 24.88 -5.67
C ALA A 101 -7.15 24.74 -5.55
N VAL A 102 -6.65 23.51 -5.48
CA VAL A 102 -5.22 23.23 -5.39
C VAL A 102 -4.47 23.71 -6.63
N ASN A 103 -5.02 23.50 -7.83
CA ASN A 103 -4.41 24.00 -9.06
C ASN A 103 -4.32 25.53 -9.08
N SER A 104 -5.40 26.23 -8.70
CA SER A 104 -5.39 27.70 -8.60
C SER A 104 -4.39 28.19 -7.55
N LEU A 105 -4.30 27.54 -6.39
CA LEU A 105 -3.30 27.89 -5.37
C LEU A 105 -1.86 27.69 -5.86
N LEU A 106 -1.63 26.66 -6.67
CA LEU A 106 -0.31 26.41 -7.26
C LEU A 106 0.06 27.46 -8.33
N GLU A 107 -0.93 27.99 -9.07
CA GLU A 107 -0.71 28.99 -10.13
C GLU A 107 -0.66 30.41 -9.60
N ASP A 108 -1.57 30.78 -8.69
CA ASP A 108 -1.83 32.16 -8.30
C ASP A 108 -1.09 32.58 -7.03
N ALA A 109 -0.41 31.65 -6.36
CA ALA A 109 0.18 31.91 -5.07
C ALA A 109 1.59 31.30 -4.96
N ASN A 110 2.43 31.93 -4.13
CA ASN A 110 3.73 31.38 -3.78
C ASN A 110 3.56 30.25 -2.75
N THR A 111 3.20 29.06 -3.22
CA THR A 111 2.87 27.92 -2.36
C THR A 111 3.68 26.68 -2.65
N ASP A 112 3.89 25.87 -1.62
CA ASP A 112 4.37 24.51 -1.68
C ASP A 112 3.30 23.57 -1.08
N ILE A 113 2.73 22.67 -1.89
CA ILE A 113 1.46 22.01 -1.58
C ILE A 113 1.66 20.50 -1.36
N TYR A 114 1.18 20.03 -0.22
CA TYR A 114 1.17 18.62 0.21
C TYR A 114 -0.26 18.21 0.55
N VAL A 115 -0.74 17.17 -0.09
CA VAL A 115 -2.11 16.68 0.12
C VAL A 115 -2.11 15.22 0.51
N THR A 116 -3.07 14.81 1.32
CA THR A 116 -3.29 13.38 1.60
C THR A 116 -4.68 12.94 1.22
N GLY A 117 -4.82 11.63 1.04
CA GLY A 117 -6.13 10.99 0.95
C GLY A 117 -6.10 9.48 0.97
N SER A 118 -7.24 8.91 1.32
CA SER A 118 -7.44 7.47 1.47
C SER A 118 -8.01 6.79 0.21
N ASN A 119 -8.09 7.51 -0.93
CA ASN A 119 -8.64 6.99 -2.17
C ASN A 119 -7.63 7.08 -3.32
N SER A 120 -7.47 6.00 -4.09
CA SER A 120 -6.57 5.94 -5.24
C SER A 120 -6.97 6.86 -6.40
N LYS A 121 -8.15 7.48 -6.37
CA LYS A 121 -8.48 8.57 -7.29
C LYS A 121 -7.45 9.70 -7.24
N LEU A 122 -6.81 9.92 -6.08
CA LEU A 122 -5.70 10.86 -5.94
C LEU A 122 -4.45 10.43 -6.74
N MET A 123 -4.41 9.20 -7.23
CA MET A 123 -3.31 8.69 -8.05
C MET A 123 -3.76 8.42 -9.50
N SER A 124 -5.00 8.78 -9.85
CA SER A 124 -5.59 8.49 -11.15
C SER A 124 -5.21 9.51 -12.24
N SER A 125 -5.39 9.11 -13.50
CA SER A 125 -5.26 9.99 -14.65
C SER A 125 -6.24 11.18 -14.65
N GLU A 126 -7.35 11.10 -13.89
CA GLU A 126 -8.29 12.22 -13.73
C GLU A 126 -7.61 13.42 -13.08
N ILE A 127 -6.79 13.20 -12.05
CA ILE A 127 -5.99 14.25 -11.41
C ILE A 127 -4.98 14.83 -12.39
N SER A 128 -4.40 14.00 -13.26
CA SER A 128 -3.49 14.46 -14.32
C SER A 128 -4.14 15.52 -15.21
N THR A 129 -5.43 15.41 -15.48
CA THR A 129 -6.18 16.37 -16.28
C THR A 129 -6.31 17.72 -15.58
N TYR A 130 -6.63 17.72 -14.28
CA TYR A 130 -6.82 18.95 -13.50
C TYR A 130 -5.51 19.61 -13.10
N LEU A 131 -4.54 18.84 -12.63
CA LEU A 131 -3.23 19.35 -12.21
C LEU A 131 -2.23 19.44 -13.37
N THR A 132 -2.66 19.15 -14.61
CA THR A 132 -1.83 19.29 -15.84
C THR A 132 -0.44 18.66 -15.73
N GLY A 133 -0.33 17.52 -15.05
CA GLY A 133 0.95 16.82 -14.81
C GLY A 133 1.85 17.45 -13.74
N ARG A 134 1.39 18.49 -13.04
CA ARG A 134 2.16 19.17 -11.98
C ARG A 134 1.93 18.53 -10.62
N TYR A 135 2.11 17.22 -10.51
CA TYR A 135 2.02 16.49 -9.24
C TYR A 135 2.96 15.30 -9.20
N ILE A 136 3.22 14.84 -8.02
CA ILE A 136 3.89 13.57 -7.76
C ILE A 136 3.06 12.77 -6.75
N SER A 137 2.89 11.47 -7.03
CA SER A 137 2.16 10.55 -6.16
C SER A 137 3.14 9.72 -5.33
N ILE A 138 2.95 9.75 -4.02
CA ILE A 138 3.77 9.04 -3.04
C ILE A 138 2.86 8.02 -2.35
N PRO A 139 2.97 6.73 -2.70
CA PRO A 139 2.16 5.70 -2.05
C PRO A 139 2.61 5.50 -0.61
N VAL A 140 1.68 5.63 0.34
CA VAL A 140 1.92 5.39 1.76
C VAL A 140 1.37 4.03 2.15
N PHE A 141 2.28 3.10 2.47
CA PHE A 141 1.94 1.76 2.94
C PHE A 141 1.87 1.71 4.48
N THR A 142 1.32 0.65 5.03
CA THR A 142 1.50 0.29 6.44
C THR A 142 2.99 0.15 6.75
N LEU A 143 3.39 -0.02 8.00
CA LEU A 143 4.83 -0.09 8.36
C LEU A 143 5.52 -1.22 7.59
N SER A 144 6.74 -0.96 7.11
CA SER A 144 7.68 -2.02 6.73
C SER A 144 8.17 -2.75 7.97
N PHE A 145 8.81 -3.91 7.81
CA PHE A 145 9.38 -4.61 8.95
C PHE A 145 10.47 -3.78 9.64
N ALA A 146 11.28 -3.06 8.87
CA ALA A 146 12.28 -2.16 9.45
C ALA A 146 11.64 -1.03 10.29
N GLU A 147 10.58 -0.41 9.80
CA GLU A 147 9.81 0.58 10.56
C GLU A 147 9.14 -0.05 11.79
N TYR A 148 8.61 -1.28 11.65
CA TYR A 148 8.00 -2.01 12.76
C TYR A 148 9.00 -2.27 13.90
N LEU A 149 10.23 -2.64 13.58
CA LEU A 149 11.31 -2.79 14.58
C LEU A 149 11.57 -1.48 15.32
N GLU A 150 11.60 -0.35 14.61
CA GLU A 150 11.78 0.96 15.26
C GLU A 150 10.61 1.33 16.17
N PHE A 151 9.37 0.98 15.79
CA PHE A 151 8.17 1.17 16.63
C PHE A 151 8.20 0.29 17.88
N LYS A 152 8.88 -0.85 17.85
CA LYS A 152 9.00 -1.84 18.95
C LYS A 152 10.36 -1.85 19.64
N LYS A 153 11.24 -0.89 19.36
CA LYS A 153 12.63 -0.88 19.87
C LYS A 153 12.75 -1.00 21.40
N ASP A 154 11.79 -0.42 22.13
CA ASP A 154 11.78 -0.43 23.59
C ASP A 154 11.07 -1.66 24.19
N SER A 155 10.64 -2.62 23.35
CA SER A 155 9.92 -3.82 23.81
C SER A 155 10.78 -4.88 24.46
N GLY A 156 12.12 -4.79 24.32
CA GLY A 156 13.06 -5.81 24.79
C GLY A 156 13.04 -7.14 24.02
N ARG A 157 12.30 -7.19 22.90
CA ARG A 157 12.10 -8.40 22.08
C ARG A 157 13.10 -8.47 20.93
N THR A 158 13.43 -9.68 20.54
CA THR A 158 14.34 -9.94 19.43
C THR A 158 13.69 -9.66 18.07
N PRO A 159 14.46 -9.32 17.01
CA PRO A 159 13.90 -9.16 15.65
C PRO A 159 13.13 -10.38 15.15
N LYS A 160 13.52 -11.59 15.56
CA LYS A 160 12.84 -12.84 15.21
C LYS A 160 11.45 -12.93 15.84
N GLU A 161 11.31 -12.63 17.12
CA GLU A 161 10.02 -12.58 17.81
C GLU A 161 9.11 -11.51 17.20
N LEU A 162 9.69 -10.36 16.88
CA LEU A 162 8.98 -9.26 16.24
C LEU A 162 8.59 -9.58 14.78
N LEU A 163 9.37 -10.39 14.05
CA LEU A 163 8.98 -10.86 12.73
C LEU A 163 7.75 -11.77 12.80
N ASN A 164 7.71 -12.70 13.74
CA ASN A 164 6.55 -13.57 13.95
C ASN A 164 5.29 -12.77 14.30
N GLU A 165 5.45 -11.73 15.14
CA GLU A 165 4.37 -10.80 15.47
C GLU A 165 3.93 -10.01 14.23
N TYR A 166 4.86 -9.44 13.47
CA TYR A 166 4.60 -8.68 12.26
C TYR A 166 3.84 -9.50 11.20
N ILE A 167 4.22 -10.76 11.00
CA ILE A 167 3.52 -11.68 10.07
C ILE A 167 2.06 -11.87 10.50
N ARG A 168 1.78 -11.92 11.81
CA ARG A 168 0.43 -12.19 12.35
C ARG A 168 -0.41 -10.93 12.55
N MET A 169 0.18 -9.89 13.10
CA MET A 169 -0.54 -8.66 13.50
C MET A 169 -0.43 -7.53 12.46
N GLY A 170 0.44 -7.70 11.45
CA GLY A 170 0.63 -6.72 10.38
C GLY A 170 1.40 -5.48 10.80
N GLY A 171 1.36 -4.46 9.95
CA GLY A 171 2.11 -3.21 10.07
C GLY A 171 1.24 -1.96 10.23
N PHE A 172 -0.02 -2.05 10.66
CA PHE A 172 -0.77 -0.83 11.00
C PHE A 172 -0.11 -0.08 12.16
N PRO A 173 0.23 1.23 12.01
CA PRO A 173 0.97 1.97 13.04
C PRO A 173 0.31 1.93 14.41
N ILE A 174 -1.01 2.01 14.49
CA ILE A 174 -1.74 1.97 15.77
C ILE A 174 -1.56 0.63 16.50
N VAL A 175 -1.48 -0.48 15.77
CA VAL A 175 -1.23 -1.81 16.34
C VAL A 175 0.23 -1.91 16.81
N ALA A 176 1.17 -1.39 16.02
CA ALA A 176 2.59 -1.40 16.38
C ALA A 176 2.90 -0.51 17.59
N LEU A 177 2.23 0.62 17.76
CA LEU A 177 2.42 1.53 18.91
C LEU A 177 1.94 0.93 20.23
N GLY A 178 0.92 0.08 20.20
CA GLY A 178 0.35 -0.50 21.41
C GLY A 178 1.01 -1.82 21.82
N ASN A 179 0.79 -2.21 23.07
CA ASN A 179 1.11 -3.53 23.59
C ASN A 179 -0.17 -4.38 23.64
N PHE A 180 -0.75 -4.60 22.46
CA PHE A 180 -1.98 -5.36 22.32
C PHE A 180 -1.69 -6.86 22.18
N ASP A 181 -2.56 -7.69 22.72
CA ASP A 181 -2.62 -9.11 22.37
C ASP A 181 -3.17 -9.28 20.94
N GLU A 182 -3.11 -10.49 20.43
CA GLU A 182 -3.56 -10.81 19.07
C GLU A 182 -5.05 -10.48 18.86
N ARG A 183 -5.89 -10.78 19.86
CA ARG A 183 -7.33 -10.52 19.79
C ARG A 183 -7.64 -9.03 19.70
N SER A 184 -7.03 -8.24 20.57
CA SER A 184 -7.20 -6.79 20.59
C SER A 184 -6.68 -6.13 19.32
N SER A 185 -5.54 -6.61 18.79
CA SER A 185 -4.98 -6.18 17.51
C SER A 185 -5.96 -6.42 16.36
N TYR A 186 -6.57 -7.61 16.29
CA TYR A 186 -7.55 -7.91 15.24
C TYR A 186 -8.83 -7.09 15.38
N GLN A 187 -9.30 -6.79 16.59
CA GLN A 187 -10.44 -5.88 16.79
C GLN A 187 -10.15 -4.47 16.27
N ILE A 188 -8.94 -3.95 16.50
CA ILE A 188 -8.52 -2.65 15.96
C ILE A 188 -8.51 -2.67 14.42
N VAL A 189 -7.91 -3.72 13.84
CA VAL A 189 -7.83 -3.87 12.37
C VAL A 189 -9.23 -4.05 11.75
N GLU A 190 -10.11 -4.80 12.40
CA GLU A 190 -11.52 -4.95 11.98
C GLU A 190 -12.24 -3.59 12.00
N GLY A 191 -12.02 -2.76 13.02
CA GLY A 191 -12.52 -1.40 13.07
C GLY A 191 -12.01 -0.53 11.92
N ILE A 192 -10.72 -0.64 11.57
CA ILE A 192 -10.14 0.04 10.41
C ILE A 192 -10.80 -0.45 9.12
N TYR A 193 -10.90 -1.76 8.91
CA TYR A 193 -11.54 -2.36 7.75
C TYR A 193 -12.99 -1.88 7.60
N ASN A 194 -13.78 -1.93 8.66
CA ASN A 194 -15.18 -1.48 8.64
C ASN A 194 -15.28 0.02 8.29
N SER A 195 -14.37 0.85 8.80
CA SER A 195 -14.29 2.27 8.44
C SER A 195 -13.98 2.47 6.94
N VAL A 196 -13.06 1.70 6.35
CA VAL A 196 -12.75 1.74 4.92
C VAL A 196 -13.98 1.35 4.10
N ILE A 197 -14.62 0.22 4.44
CA ILE A 197 -15.80 -0.26 3.72
C ILE A 197 -16.94 0.78 3.77
N THR A 198 -17.20 1.36 4.94
CA THR A 198 -18.30 2.32 5.12
C THR A 198 -18.00 3.66 4.46
N SER A 199 -16.85 4.25 4.76
CA SER A 199 -16.52 5.63 4.35
C SER A 199 -15.95 5.74 2.94
N ASP A 200 -15.10 4.80 2.52
CA ASP A 200 -14.39 4.91 1.24
C ASP A 200 -15.08 4.12 0.11
N ILE A 201 -15.90 3.12 0.44
CA ILE A 201 -16.60 2.31 -0.55
C ILE A 201 -18.11 2.58 -0.53
N THR A 202 -18.81 2.31 0.58
CA THR A 202 -20.28 2.34 0.62
C THR A 202 -20.84 3.75 0.40
N LYS A 203 -20.24 4.78 1.00
CA LYS A 203 -20.68 6.18 0.80
C LYS A 203 -20.50 6.67 -0.64
N ARG A 204 -19.53 6.10 -1.37
CA ARG A 204 -19.16 6.54 -2.74
C ARG A 204 -19.81 5.72 -3.85
N HIS A 205 -20.25 4.51 -3.52
CA HIS A 205 -20.84 3.58 -4.46
C HIS A 205 -22.17 3.06 -3.93
N ASN A 206 -23.20 3.12 -4.74
CA ASN A 206 -24.51 2.62 -4.34
C ASN A 206 -24.51 1.07 -4.41
N ILE A 207 -24.13 0.44 -3.29
CA ILE A 207 -24.09 -1.02 -3.18
C ILE A 207 -25.49 -1.53 -2.88
N THR A 208 -26.16 -2.05 -3.88
CA THR A 208 -27.54 -2.57 -3.77
C THR A 208 -27.61 -3.88 -3.00
N ASN A 209 -26.54 -4.70 -2.99
CA ASN A 209 -26.47 -5.97 -2.27
C ASN A 209 -25.18 -6.07 -1.46
N PHE A 210 -25.22 -5.57 -0.23
CA PHE A 210 -24.07 -5.54 0.67
C PHE A 210 -23.61 -6.94 1.13
N ASP A 211 -24.54 -7.89 1.30
CA ASP A 211 -24.17 -9.28 1.65
C ASP A 211 -23.38 -9.94 0.53
N LEU A 212 -23.79 -9.75 -0.71
CA LEU A 212 -23.09 -10.28 -1.88
C LEU A 212 -21.69 -9.64 -2.03
N PHE A 213 -21.60 -8.32 -1.83
CA PHE A 213 -20.31 -7.62 -1.81
C PHE A 213 -19.37 -8.21 -0.75
N ASN A 214 -19.82 -8.36 0.50
CA ASN A 214 -19.01 -8.92 1.58
C ASN A 214 -18.56 -10.35 1.30
N ARG A 215 -19.36 -11.17 0.64
CA ARG A 215 -18.98 -12.52 0.22
C ARG A 215 -17.87 -12.51 -0.82
N VAL A 216 -17.95 -11.59 -1.80
CA VAL A 216 -16.87 -11.41 -2.78
C VAL A 216 -15.59 -10.98 -2.08
N VAL A 217 -15.66 -10.00 -1.15
CA VAL A 217 -14.50 -9.56 -0.36
C VAL A 217 -13.88 -10.73 0.41
N LYS A 218 -14.68 -11.53 1.11
CA LYS A 218 -14.19 -12.72 1.84
C LYS A 218 -13.51 -13.70 0.91
N TYR A 219 -14.11 -13.98 -0.26
CA TYR A 219 -13.49 -14.85 -1.26
C TYR A 219 -12.12 -14.33 -1.72
N VAL A 220 -12.00 -13.02 -2.00
CA VAL A 220 -10.74 -12.38 -2.41
C VAL A 220 -9.70 -12.49 -1.31
N VAL A 221 -10.05 -12.16 -0.06
CA VAL A 221 -9.16 -12.23 1.11
C VAL A 221 -8.68 -13.65 1.37
N GLU A 222 -9.56 -14.66 1.22
CA GLU A 222 -9.18 -16.07 1.37
C GLU A 222 -8.19 -16.52 0.30
N ASN A 223 -8.33 -16.02 -0.93
CA ASN A 223 -7.53 -16.43 -2.08
C ASN A 223 -6.38 -15.44 -2.44
N VAL A 224 -5.99 -14.59 -1.51
CA VAL A 224 -4.82 -13.70 -1.66
C VAL A 224 -3.57 -14.52 -2.02
N GLY A 225 -2.78 -14.02 -2.96
CA GLY A 225 -1.59 -14.69 -3.48
C GLY A 225 -1.88 -15.84 -4.47
N LYS A 226 -3.14 -16.18 -4.71
CA LYS A 226 -3.51 -17.16 -5.73
C LYS A 226 -3.93 -16.46 -7.02
N THR A 227 -3.72 -17.15 -8.13
CA THR A 227 -4.21 -16.71 -9.44
C THR A 227 -5.72 -16.53 -9.42
N PHE A 228 -6.16 -15.38 -9.87
CA PHE A 228 -7.54 -14.92 -9.78
C PHE A 228 -8.28 -15.05 -11.11
N SER A 229 -9.58 -15.35 -11.02
CA SER A 229 -10.50 -15.31 -12.16
C SER A 229 -11.88 -14.85 -11.69
N ALA A 230 -12.40 -13.77 -12.28
CA ALA A 230 -13.77 -13.32 -12.02
C ALA A 230 -14.82 -14.40 -12.29
N ASN A 231 -14.60 -15.23 -13.31
CA ASN A 231 -15.45 -16.38 -13.60
C ASN A 231 -15.45 -17.42 -12.47
N ALA A 232 -14.31 -17.62 -11.78
CA ALA A 232 -14.23 -18.53 -10.63
C ALA A 232 -15.09 -18.03 -9.47
N ILE A 233 -15.11 -16.71 -9.20
CA ILE A 233 -16.00 -16.12 -8.19
C ILE A 233 -17.46 -16.30 -8.59
N VAL A 234 -17.82 -15.98 -9.84
CA VAL A 234 -19.19 -16.15 -10.32
C VAL A 234 -19.64 -17.60 -10.16
N LYS A 235 -18.80 -18.56 -10.54
CA LYS A 235 -19.06 -19.99 -10.36
C LYS A 235 -19.24 -20.37 -8.88
N PHE A 236 -18.39 -19.86 -8.01
CA PHE A 236 -18.49 -20.08 -6.57
C PHE A 236 -19.80 -19.53 -6.02
N MET A 237 -20.17 -18.28 -6.34
CA MET A 237 -21.42 -17.66 -5.90
C MET A 237 -22.66 -18.40 -6.43
N LYS A 238 -22.61 -18.89 -7.68
CA LYS A 238 -23.66 -19.72 -8.25
C LYS A 238 -23.84 -21.04 -7.50
N GLY A 239 -22.73 -21.64 -7.05
CA GLY A 239 -22.74 -22.82 -6.17
C GLY A 239 -23.41 -22.58 -4.82
N GLU A 240 -23.39 -21.36 -4.32
CA GLU A 240 -24.13 -20.90 -3.12
C GLU A 240 -25.58 -20.45 -3.41
N GLY A 241 -26.09 -20.67 -4.63
CA GLY A 241 -27.44 -20.25 -5.04
C GLY A 241 -27.60 -18.75 -5.27
N ARG A 242 -26.50 -18.02 -5.51
CA ARG A 242 -26.49 -16.58 -5.71
C ARG A 242 -26.14 -16.21 -7.15
N SER A 243 -26.79 -15.18 -7.67
CA SER A 243 -26.50 -14.64 -9.00
C SER A 243 -25.57 -13.43 -8.88
N LEU A 244 -24.47 -13.46 -9.63
CA LEU A 244 -23.49 -12.39 -9.72
C LEU A 244 -22.95 -12.32 -11.14
N SER A 245 -22.90 -11.13 -11.73
CA SER A 245 -22.28 -10.94 -13.04
C SER A 245 -20.75 -10.77 -12.91
N VAL A 246 -20.04 -11.11 -13.99
CA VAL A 246 -18.59 -10.88 -14.08
C VAL A 246 -18.25 -9.41 -13.94
N GLU A 247 -19.07 -8.54 -14.50
CA GLU A 247 -18.93 -7.08 -14.41
C GLU A 247 -19.04 -6.60 -12.96
N ALA A 248 -20.02 -7.09 -12.20
CA ALA A 248 -20.16 -6.75 -10.78
C ALA A 248 -18.94 -7.20 -9.94
N VAL A 249 -18.33 -8.34 -10.27
CA VAL A 249 -17.07 -8.77 -9.63
C VAL A 249 -15.98 -7.75 -9.90
N TYR A 250 -15.79 -7.34 -11.17
CA TYR A 250 -14.76 -6.36 -11.51
C TYR A 250 -15.00 -5.00 -10.84
N ASN A 251 -16.25 -4.53 -10.75
CA ASN A 251 -16.60 -3.30 -10.04
C ASN A 251 -16.25 -3.41 -8.55
N TYR A 252 -16.55 -4.52 -7.89
CA TYR A 252 -16.21 -4.73 -6.48
C TYR A 252 -14.69 -4.76 -6.25
N LEU A 253 -13.94 -5.40 -7.14
CA LEU A 253 -12.48 -5.40 -7.08
C LEU A 253 -11.92 -3.99 -7.28
N GLU A 254 -12.42 -3.25 -8.25
CA GLU A 254 -12.01 -1.87 -8.50
C GLU A 254 -12.27 -0.96 -7.29
N TRP A 255 -13.41 -1.12 -6.60
CA TRP A 255 -13.69 -0.36 -5.38
C TRP A 255 -12.73 -0.69 -4.24
N LEU A 256 -12.38 -1.96 -4.08
CA LEU A 256 -11.39 -2.39 -3.10
C LEU A 256 -9.97 -1.87 -3.44
N GLU A 257 -9.60 -1.85 -4.72
CA GLU A 257 -8.34 -1.25 -5.18
C GLU A 257 -8.33 0.26 -4.96
N LYS A 258 -9.45 0.95 -5.29
CA LYS A 258 -9.60 2.40 -5.07
C LYS A 258 -9.53 2.79 -3.60
N ALA A 259 -9.98 1.92 -2.69
CA ALA A 259 -9.86 2.10 -1.25
C ALA A 259 -8.53 1.58 -0.67
N PHE A 260 -7.59 1.16 -1.51
CA PHE A 260 -6.30 0.58 -1.11
C PHE A 260 -6.40 -0.65 -0.20
N VAL A 261 -7.52 -1.39 -0.24
CA VAL A 261 -7.66 -2.64 0.52
C VAL A 261 -6.87 -3.76 -0.13
N ILE A 262 -6.93 -3.82 -1.47
CA ILE A 262 -6.20 -4.78 -2.28
C ILE A 262 -5.34 -4.08 -3.33
N TYR A 263 -4.30 -4.77 -3.76
CA TYR A 263 -3.38 -4.33 -4.81
C TYR A 263 -3.25 -5.42 -5.86
N ARG A 264 -3.48 -5.06 -7.11
CA ARG A 264 -3.38 -5.94 -8.26
C ARG A 264 -1.93 -6.12 -8.65
N CYS A 265 -1.52 -7.39 -8.78
CA CYS A 265 -0.23 -7.77 -9.33
C CYS A 265 -0.46 -8.48 -10.67
N GLN A 266 -0.05 -7.82 -11.75
CA GLN A 266 -0.24 -8.32 -13.10
C GLN A 266 0.77 -9.43 -13.41
N ARG A 267 0.46 -10.26 -14.40
CA ARG A 267 1.34 -11.32 -14.85
C ARG A 267 2.23 -10.84 -15.99
N TYR A 268 3.51 -11.20 -15.93
CA TYR A 268 4.51 -10.90 -16.95
C TYR A 268 4.96 -12.19 -17.62
N ASP A 269 4.76 -12.28 -18.94
CA ASP A 269 5.30 -13.37 -19.74
C ASP A 269 6.77 -13.11 -20.02
N MET A 270 7.63 -13.92 -19.41
CA MET A 270 9.08 -13.74 -19.49
C MET A 270 9.62 -14.09 -20.88
N GLN A 271 8.97 -14.99 -21.63
CA GLN A 271 9.34 -15.35 -23.00
C GLN A 271 8.86 -14.32 -24.00
N GLY A 272 7.58 -13.94 -23.94
CA GLY A 272 6.98 -12.92 -24.79
C GLY A 272 7.34 -11.49 -24.40
N LYS A 273 7.96 -11.28 -23.23
CA LYS A 273 8.34 -9.97 -22.67
C LYS A 273 7.15 -8.99 -22.62
N THR A 274 5.97 -9.49 -22.27
CA THR A 274 4.75 -8.71 -22.28
C THR A 274 3.95 -8.90 -20.98
N VAL A 275 3.25 -7.84 -20.54
CA VAL A 275 2.31 -7.90 -19.42
C VAL A 275 0.99 -8.52 -19.90
N LEU A 276 0.55 -9.56 -19.21
CA LEU A 276 -0.68 -10.26 -19.53
C LEU A 276 -1.87 -9.61 -18.79
N LYS A 277 -3.01 -9.53 -19.46
CA LYS A 277 -4.25 -8.94 -18.91
C LYS A 277 -5.11 -9.93 -18.10
N THR A 278 -4.65 -11.16 -17.92
CA THR A 278 -5.42 -12.23 -17.26
C THR A 278 -4.56 -12.98 -16.27
N GLN A 279 -5.22 -13.67 -15.34
CA GLN A 279 -4.56 -14.48 -14.30
C GLN A 279 -3.66 -13.66 -13.37
N GLU A 280 -4.13 -12.48 -12.99
CA GLU A 280 -3.53 -11.63 -11.96
C GLU A 280 -3.65 -12.25 -10.56
N LYS A 281 -2.83 -11.80 -9.64
CA LYS A 281 -2.98 -12.03 -8.19
C LYS A 281 -3.37 -10.72 -7.50
N PHE A 282 -3.99 -10.85 -6.32
CA PHE A 282 -4.26 -9.71 -5.46
C PHE A 282 -3.52 -9.88 -4.13
N TYR A 283 -2.97 -8.79 -3.63
CA TYR A 283 -2.34 -8.69 -2.32
C TYR A 283 -3.08 -7.68 -1.46
N LEU A 284 -3.17 -7.95 -0.14
CA LEU A 284 -3.83 -7.07 0.83
C LEU A 284 -2.88 -5.97 1.27
N ALA A 285 -3.38 -4.77 1.51
CA ALA A 285 -2.60 -3.65 2.03
C ALA A 285 -1.80 -4.01 3.30
N ASP A 286 -2.33 -4.95 4.07
CA ASP A 286 -1.71 -5.44 5.29
C ASP A 286 -2.11 -6.90 5.57
N ALA A 287 -1.18 -7.71 6.06
CA ALA A 287 -1.42 -9.12 6.35
C ALA A 287 -2.50 -9.31 7.44
N SER A 288 -2.62 -8.39 8.39
CA SER A 288 -3.61 -8.44 9.47
C SER A 288 -5.06 -8.39 8.96
N LEU A 289 -5.31 -7.77 7.80
CA LEU A 289 -6.64 -7.76 7.18
C LEU A 289 -7.16 -9.17 6.90
N LYS A 290 -6.28 -10.11 6.53
CA LYS A 290 -6.68 -11.51 6.37
C LYS A 290 -7.05 -12.14 7.71
N TYR A 291 -6.22 -11.93 8.70
CA TYR A 291 -6.39 -12.62 9.99
C TYR A 291 -7.52 -12.05 10.84
N CYS A 292 -7.79 -10.75 10.76
CA CYS A 292 -8.96 -10.18 11.45
C CYS A 292 -10.29 -10.70 10.88
N MET A 293 -10.34 -11.01 9.55
CA MET A 293 -11.56 -11.49 8.89
C MET A 293 -11.75 -13.01 8.96
N MET A 294 -10.64 -13.77 8.91
CA MET A 294 -10.65 -15.24 8.74
C MET A 294 -10.11 -16.01 9.95
N GLY A 295 -9.53 -15.29 10.93
CA GLY A 295 -8.73 -15.90 11.98
C GLY A 295 -7.36 -16.36 11.48
N PHE A 296 -6.43 -16.55 12.42
CA PHE A 296 -5.10 -17.06 12.09
C PHE A 296 -5.16 -18.53 11.67
N ASN A 297 -4.56 -18.83 10.52
CA ASN A 297 -4.44 -20.19 10.01
C ASN A 297 -2.98 -20.43 9.55
N PRO A 298 -2.25 -21.39 10.15
CA PRO A 298 -0.87 -21.70 9.77
C PRO A 298 -0.69 -22.06 8.28
N LYS A 299 -1.72 -22.58 7.61
CA LYS A 299 -1.68 -22.90 6.18
C LYS A 299 -1.69 -21.66 5.28
N SER A 300 -2.14 -20.52 5.80
CA SER A 300 -2.17 -19.26 5.05
C SER A 300 -0.88 -18.44 5.19
N VAL A 301 0.06 -18.86 6.03
CA VAL A 301 1.31 -18.13 6.27
C VAL A 301 2.09 -17.94 4.98
N ALA A 302 2.25 -18.94 4.14
CA ALA A 302 2.98 -18.81 2.87
C ALA A 302 2.46 -17.66 2.00
N ALA A 303 1.13 -17.56 1.82
CA ALA A 303 0.52 -16.47 1.07
C ALA A 303 0.74 -15.09 1.73
N MET A 304 0.86 -15.03 3.06
CA MET A 304 1.17 -13.79 3.77
C MET A 304 2.65 -13.42 3.67
N LEU A 305 3.56 -14.38 3.56
CA LEU A 305 4.97 -14.11 3.24
C LEU A 305 5.10 -13.47 1.85
N GLU A 306 4.41 -14.03 0.84
CA GLU A 306 4.34 -13.40 -0.48
C GLU A 306 3.80 -11.96 -0.39
N ASN A 307 2.71 -11.75 0.36
CA ASN A 307 2.13 -10.42 0.58
C ASN A 307 3.14 -9.43 1.16
N ILE A 308 3.89 -9.83 2.18
CA ILE A 308 4.91 -9.00 2.83
C ILE A 308 6.05 -8.67 1.86
N VAL A 309 6.54 -9.67 1.12
CA VAL A 309 7.60 -9.48 0.11
C VAL A 309 7.13 -8.58 -1.03
N TYR A 310 5.89 -8.75 -1.51
CA TYR A 310 5.30 -7.85 -2.51
C TYR A 310 5.39 -6.39 -2.10
N PHE A 311 4.95 -6.06 -0.88
CA PHE A 311 4.99 -4.68 -0.40
C PHE A 311 6.40 -4.18 -0.14
N GLU A 312 7.33 -5.04 0.29
CA GLU A 312 8.72 -4.63 0.45
C GLU A 312 9.35 -4.25 -0.90
N LEU A 313 9.12 -5.03 -1.94
CA LEU A 313 9.56 -4.70 -3.29
C LEU A 313 8.94 -3.38 -3.79
N ARG A 314 7.64 -3.17 -3.54
CA ARG A 314 6.95 -1.91 -3.88
C ARG A 314 7.52 -0.70 -3.15
N ARG A 315 7.84 -0.83 -1.84
CA ARG A 315 8.48 0.23 -1.04
C ARG A 315 9.85 0.61 -1.59
N LYS A 316 10.58 -0.34 -2.13
CA LYS A 316 11.88 -0.12 -2.77
C LYS A 316 11.78 0.43 -4.20
N GLY A 317 10.57 0.76 -4.65
CA GLY A 317 10.33 1.40 -5.94
C GLY A 317 10.35 0.45 -7.13
N TYR A 318 10.22 -0.86 -6.90
CA TYR A 318 10.06 -1.82 -7.99
C TYR A 318 8.62 -1.86 -8.50
N ASP A 319 8.48 -1.95 -9.82
CA ASP A 319 7.28 -2.48 -10.45
C ASP A 319 7.30 -3.99 -10.33
N VAL A 320 6.27 -4.56 -9.68
CA VAL A 320 6.24 -5.97 -9.31
C VAL A 320 5.21 -6.72 -10.13
N TYR A 321 5.62 -7.82 -10.73
CA TYR A 321 4.81 -8.69 -11.57
C TYR A 321 4.94 -10.15 -11.11
N ILE A 322 3.93 -10.97 -11.43
CA ILE A 322 4.02 -12.42 -11.32
C ILE A 322 4.73 -12.94 -12.58
N GLY A 323 5.82 -13.66 -12.43
CA GLY A 323 6.55 -14.22 -13.57
C GLY A 323 5.87 -15.45 -14.13
N LYS A 324 5.71 -15.50 -15.46
CA LYS A 324 5.35 -16.70 -16.20
C LYS A 324 6.52 -17.12 -17.09
N ASN A 325 7.12 -18.27 -16.79
CA ASN A 325 8.16 -18.89 -17.63
C ASN A 325 7.62 -20.21 -18.21
N ALA A 326 7.17 -20.17 -19.46
CA ALA A 326 6.42 -21.27 -20.09
C ALA A 326 5.19 -21.69 -19.26
N THR A 327 5.22 -22.87 -18.63
CA THR A 327 4.16 -23.40 -17.76
C THR A 327 4.41 -23.14 -16.27
N LYS A 328 5.59 -22.61 -15.91
CA LYS A 328 6.01 -22.39 -14.53
C LYS A 328 5.74 -20.97 -14.09
N GLU A 329 5.50 -20.79 -12.79
CA GLU A 329 5.29 -19.50 -12.16
C GLU A 329 6.51 -19.13 -11.32
N ILE A 330 6.89 -17.86 -11.36
CA ILE A 330 7.81 -17.20 -10.43
C ILE A 330 6.97 -16.23 -9.63
N ASP A 331 7.07 -16.24 -8.32
CA ASP A 331 6.21 -15.40 -7.49
C ASP A 331 6.36 -13.92 -7.84
N PHE A 332 7.61 -13.45 -8.01
CA PHE A 332 7.83 -12.05 -8.40
C PHE A 332 8.95 -11.89 -9.42
N VAL A 333 8.64 -11.07 -10.43
CA VAL A 333 9.58 -10.37 -11.30
C VAL A 333 9.48 -8.90 -10.94
N ALA A 334 10.50 -8.37 -10.29
CA ALA A 334 10.53 -6.98 -9.86
C ALA A 334 11.50 -6.18 -10.73
N VAL A 335 11.01 -5.07 -11.29
CA VAL A 335 11.76 -4.23 -12.27
C VAL A 335 11.81 -2.81 -11.75
N ARG A 336 13.00 -2.20 -11.77
CA ARG A 336 13.20 -0.79 -11.39
C ARG A 336 14.25 -0.20 -12.34
N ARG A 337 13.84 0.66 -13.26
CA ARG A 337 14.69 1.18 -14.34
C ARG A 337 15.37 0.04 -15.13
N ASP A 338 16.69 -0.06 -15.07
CA ASP A 338 17.49 -1.11 -15.73
C ASP A 338 17.75 -2.33 -14.84
N GLU A 339 17.30 -2.30 -13.60
CA GLU A 339 17.44 -3.39 -12.63
C GLU A 339 16.26 -4.35 -12.72
N ARG A 340 16.56 -5.62 -12.59
CA ARG A 340 15.56 -6.68 -12.46
C ARG A 340 16.02 -7.70 -11.43
N ILE A 341 15.08 -8.18 -10.62
CA ILE A 341 15.31 -9.31 -9.71
C ILE A 341 14.18 -10.31 -9.82
N TYR A 342 14.47 -11.55 -9.51
CA TYR A 342 13.49 -12.63 -9.44
C TYR A 342 13.41 -13.12 -8.00
N VAL A 343 12.21 -13.27 -7.50
CA VAL A 343 11.98 -13.68 -6.11
C VAL A 343 10.97 -14.80 -6.07
N GLN A 344 11.34 -15.89 -5.39
CA GLN A 344 10.46 -16.97 -5.01
C GLN A 344 10.30 -16.94 -3.50
N VAL A 345 9.10 -17.17 -2.97
CA VAL A 345 8.80 -17.10 -1.54
C VAL A 345 8.27 -18.43 -1.06
N CYS A 346 8.89 -18.99 -0.05
CA CYS A 346 8.45 -20.27 0.54
C CYS A 346 8.53 -20.21 2.06
N ARG A 347 7.70 -20.99 2.74
CA ARG A 347 7.77 -21.08 4.19
C ARG A 347 9.03 -21.83 4.64
N ASN A 348 9.28 -22.97 4.06
CA ASN A 348 10.44 -23.81 4.33
C ASN A 348 11.00 -24.29 2.99
N LEU A 349 12.33 -24.46 2.94
CA LEU A 349 12.98 -25.14 1.83
C LEU A 349 13.08 -26.64 2.18
N PRO A 350 12.43 -27.54 1.43
CA PRO A 350 12.60 -28.98 1.64
C PRO A 350 14.03 -29.39 1.33
N GLU A 351 14.64 -30.21 2.19
CA GLU A 351 16.03 -30.69 2.06
C GLU A 351 16.32 -31.45 0.74
N GLU A 352 15.30 -32.03 0.12
CA GLU A 352 15.43 -32.84 -1.11
C GLU A 352 14.77 -32.21 -2.34
N SER A 353 14.14 -31.03 -2.27
CA SER A 353 13.47 -30.46 -3.44
C SER A 353 14.09 -29.16 -3.89
N ASP A 354 14.84 -29.24 -4.97
CA ASP A 354 15.19 -28.09 -5.83
C ASP A 354 13.95 -27.40 -6.43
N ARG A 355 12.72 -27.85 -6.07
CA ARG A 355 11.49 -27.45 -6.76
C ARG A 355 11.23 -25.94 -6.65
N GLU A 356 11.40 -25.36 -5.47
CA GLU A 356 11.21 -23.92 -5.25
C GLU A 356 12.34 -23.08 -5.90
N VAL A 357 13.52 -23.67 -6.02
CA VAL A 357 14.69 -23.06 -6.65
C VAL A 357 14.76 -23.38 -8.14
N ALA A 358 14.24 -24.55 -8.56
CA ALA A 358 14.30 -25.04 -9.94
C ALA A 358 13.71 -24.04 -10.95
N ASN A 359 12.59 -23.38 -10.61
CA ASN A 359 11.96 -22.41 -11.48
C ASN A 359 12.88 -21.20 -11.71
N LEU A 360 13.64 -20.77 -10.70
CA LEU A 360 14.61 -19.69 -10.79
C LEU A 360 15.86 -20.10 -11.57
N LEU A 361 16.32 -21.34 -11.42
CA LEU A 361 17.48 -21.90 -12.13
C LEU A 361 17.27 -22.04 -13.64
N GLU A 362 16.03 -22.17 -14.08
CA GLU A 362 15.69 -22.21 -15.51
C GLU A 362 15.78 -20.85 -16.19
N ILE A 363 15.83 -19.75 -15.43
CA ILE A 363 15.97 -18.41 -15.97
C ILE A 363 17.44 -18.20 -16.37
N LYS A 364 17.71 -18.15 -17.68
CA LYS A 364 19.07 -18.09 -18.26
C LYS A 364 19.55 -16.64 -18.47
N ASP A 365 19.31 -15.76 -17.51
CA ASP A 365 19.87 -14.43 -17.53
C ASP A 365 20.76 -14.17 -16.29
N HIS A 366 21.40 -13.01 -16.26
CA HIS A 366 22.37 -12.63 -15.21
C HIS A 366 21.75 -11.83 -14.05
N TYR A 367 20.44 -11.60 -14.06
CA TYR A 367 19.79 -10.84 -13.00
C TYR A 367 19.74 -11.64 -11.69
N PRO A 368 19.84 -10.95 -10.54
CA PRO A 368 19.78 -11.60 -9.22
C PRO A 368 18.51 -12.41 -9.02
N LYS A 369 18.69 -13.57 -8.39
CA LYS A 369 17.62 -14.52 -8.06
C LYS A 369 17.63 -14.81 -6.58
N TYR A 370 16.47 -14.68 -5.94
CA TYR A 370 16.30 -14.87 -4.50
C TYR A 370 15.25 -15.93 -4.21
N ALA A 371 15.57 -16.86 -3.31
CA ALA A 371 14.59 -17.70 -2.63
C ALA A 371 14.47 -17.19 -1.18
N VAL A 372 13.34 -16.61 -0.84
CA VAL A 372 13.07 -16.02 0.47
C VAL A 372 12.30 -17.01 1.33
N THR A 373 12.79 -17.33 2.52
CA THR A 373 12.23 -18.37 3.38
C THR A 373 12.22 -17.97 4.86
N LEU A 374 11.42 -18.67 5.68
CA LEU A 374 11.50 -18.62 7.15
C LEU A 374 12.48 -19.63 7.74
N ASP A 375 13.10 -20.45 6.91
CA ASP A 375 14.04 -21.47 7.34
C ASP A 375 15.42 -20.82 7.61
N GLU A 376 15.82 -20.82 8.87
CA GLU A 376 17.07 -20.19 9.31
C GLU A 376 18.33 -20.95 8.88
N LEU A 377 18.20 -22.25 8.70
CA LEU A 377 19.34 -23.12 8.35
C LEU A 377 19.58 -23.18 6.84
N ALA A 378 18.63 -22.67 6.04
CA ALA A 378 18.69 -22.77 4.58
C ALA A 378 19.48 -21.62 3.92
N ALA A 379 19.96 -20.62 4.66
CA ALA A 379 20.70 -19.48 4.09
C ALA A 379 21.95 -19.94 3.31
N GLY A 380 22.11 -19.44 2.08
CA GLY A 380 23.21 -19.84 1.23
C GLY A 380 23.05 -19.47 -0.24
N ASN A 381 23.69 -20.24 -1.11
CA ASN A 381 23.62 -20.08 -2.57
C ASN A 381 23.53 -21.45 -3.24
N ILE A 382 22.50 -21.62 -4.05
CA ILE A 382 22.34 -22.82 -4.89
C ILE A 382 22.44 -22.39 -6.35
N ASN A 383 23.55 -22.69 -6.99
CA ASN A 383 23.80 -22.45 -8.42
C ASN A 383 23.45 -21.01 -8.89
N GLY A 384 23.76 -20.00 -8.07
CA GLY A 384 23.51 -18.58 -8.36
C GLY A 384 22.18 -18.04 -7.81
N VAL A 385 21.33 -18.88 -7.25
CA VAL A 385 20.15 -18.44 -6.50
C VAL A 385 20.54 -18.19 -5.04
N LYS A 386 20.35 -16.97 -4.56
CA LYS A 386 20.60 -16.58 -3.16
C LYS A 386 19.42 -17.02 -2.31
N ILE A 387 19.67 -17.84 -1.30
CA ILE A 387 18.69 -18.25 -0.30
C ILE A 387 18.84 -17.33 0.90
N VAL A 388 17.77 -16.60 1.23
CA VAL A 388 17.82 -15.54 2.24
C VAL A 388 16.67 -15.72 3.22
N HIS A 389 16.95 -15.58 4.52
CA HIS A 389 15.89 -15.53 5.52
C HIS A 389 15.02 -14.28 5.31
N LEU A 390 13.71 -14.39 5.56
CA LEU A 390 12.76 -13.29 5.34
C LEU A 390 13.17 -12.00 6.06
N ALA A 391 13.60 -12.08 7.34
CA ALA A 391 14.04 -10.89 8.07
C ALA A 391 15.18 -10.17 7.36
N ASP A 392 16.19 -10.92 6.90
CA ASP A 392 17.36 -10.35 6.22
C ASP A 392 16.97 -9.72 4.88
N PHE A 393 16.04 -10.37 4.13
CA PHE A 393 15.48 -9.82 2.91
C PHE A 393 14.75 -8.50 3.15
N LEU A 394 13.90 -8.41 4.20
CA LEU A 394 13.14 -7.22 4.55
C LEU A 394 14.00 -6.07 5.09
N LEU A 395 15.13 -6.39 5.72
CA LEU A 395 16.04 -5.40 6.29
C LEU A 395 17.18 -4.98 5.34
N ASN A 396 17.37 -5.71 4.24
CA ASN A 396 18.36 -5.37 3.24
C ASN A 396 17.99 -4.04 2.55
N ARG A 397 18.97 -3.16 2.35
CA ARG A 397 18.77 -1.89 1.66
C ARG A 397 18.78 -2.01 0.15
N ASP A 398 19.61 -2.91 -0.38
CA ASP A 398 19.81 -3.12 -1.82
C ASP A 398 19.77 -4.61 -2.16
N TYR A 399 19.23 -4.95 -3.33
CA TYR A 399 19.11 -6.32 -3.83
C TYR A 399 20.05 -6.60 -5.00
#